data_460fb443a00c840bae72494a71fe6acb
#
_entry.id   460fb443a00c840bae72494a71fe6acb
#
_cell.length_a   1.000
_cell.length_b   1.000
_cell.length_c   1.000
_cell.angle_alpha   90.00
_cell.angle_beta   90.00
_cell.angle_gamma   90.00
#
_symmetry.space_group_name_H-M   'P 1'
#
loop_
_entity.id
_entity.type
_entity.pdbx_description
1 polymer ?
#
loop_
_entity_poly.entity_id
_entity_poly.type
_entity_poly.pdbx_seq_one_letter_code
_entity_poly.pdbx_strand_id
1 'polypeptide(L)'
;MLYIRNASRYFAMGFMLAVLSGIMLIGFTQVVRAEERGFRHHEFTDSRYNHSHSYPVRGHYVNAVPRGHHAVVNGGVRYRFHGGVWYRPYGSRFAVVAPPFGLVVPFLPLYYTTLWVGGMPYYYANEVYYTQTTGGYMVVESPKGEILQAPPSEEKMFIYPRKGQSEKQQSNDRYECHRWAVDQTHFDPTQPPGSVPEAQVSQKQADYRRAMGACLDARGYTVK
;
A
#
# COMPACT_ATOMS: atom_id res chain seq x y z
N MET A 1 -26.49 3.05 84.94
CA MET A 1 -25.87 1.76 84.58
C MET A 1 -26.70 1.19 83.43
N LEU A 2 -26.17 0.69 82.36
CA LEU A 2 -26.74 0.23 81.11
C LEU A 2 -27.00 1.36 80.05
N TYR A 3 -26.02 1.58 79.18
CA TYR A 3 -26.28 1.89 77.76
C TYR A 3 -24.95 1.98 77.03
N ILE A 4 -24.24 0.88 76.84
CA ILE A 4 -23.16 0.77 75.89
C ILE A 4 -23.11 -0.71 75.40
N ARG A 5 -23.89 -1.08 74.43
CA ARG A 5 -23.69 -2.39 73.80
C ARG A 5 -24.52 -2.54 72.45
N ASN A 6 -24.44 -1.63 71.55
CA ASN A 6 -25.01 -1.95 70.23
C ASN A 6 -24.40 -1.16 69.02
N ALA A 7 -23.29 -0.46 69.19
CA ALA A 7 -22.67 0.30 68.09
C ALA A 7 -21.69 -0.51 67.20
N SER A 8 -21.38 -1.76 67.59
CA SER A 8 -20.30 -2.54 66.93
C SER A 8 -20.76 -3.47 65.80
N ARG A 9 -22.07 -3.62 65.56
CA ARG A 9 -22.56 -4.56 64.53
C ARG A 9 -22.86 -3.92 63.18
N TYR A 10 -22.99 -2.63 63.11
CA TYR A 10 -23.29 -1.94 61.85
C TYR A 10 -22.04 -1.48 61.05
N PHE A 11 -20.87 -1.43 61.73
CA PHE A 11 -19.63 -1.00 61.10
C PHE A 11 -18.97 -2.12 60.28
N ALA A 12 -19.24 -3.39 60.58
CA ALA A 12 -18.69 -4.52 59.85
C ALA A 12 -19.43 -4.85 58.55
N MET A 13 -20.71 -4.47 58.45
CA MET A 13 -21.54 -4.79 57.27
C MET A 13 -21.39 -3.78 56.13
N GLY A 14 -21.03 -2.53 56.47
CA GLY A 14 -20.78 -1.49 55.45
C GLY A 14 -19.45 -1.66 54.70
N PHE A 15 -18.44 -2.24 55.34
CA PHE A 15 -17.12 -2.45 54.74
C PHE A 15 -17.06 -3.65 53.78
N MET A 16 -17.93 -4.65 54.00
CA MET A 16 -17.96 -5.83 53.13
C MET A 16 -18.70 -5.60 51.81
N LEU A 17 -19.67 -4.68 51.78
CA LEU A 17 -20.36 -4.28 50.54
C LEU A 17 -19.53 -3.36 49.64
N ALA A 18 -18.60 -2.56 50.21
CA ALA A 18 -17.72 -1.71 49.42
C ALA A 18 -16.58 -2.49 48.73
N VAL A 19 -16.12 -3.59 49.32
CA VAL A 19 -15.07 -4.45 48.73
C VAL A 19 -15.62 -5.31 47.58
N LEU A 20 -16.88 -5.76 47.65
CA LEU A 20 -17.52 -6.52 46.57
C LEU A 20 -17.85 -5.65 45.34
N SER A 21 -18.16 -4.37 45.52
CA SER A 21 -18.39 -3.45 44.39
C SER A 21 -17.08 -3.08 43.67
N GLY A 22 -15.95 -3.02 44.38
CA GLY A 22 -14.65 -2.70 43.78
C GLY A 22 -14.08 -3.84 42.91
N ILE A 23 -14.36 -5.08 43.28
CA ILE A 23 -13.89 -6.24 42.51
C ILE A 23 -14.70 -6.43 41.19
N MET A 24 -15.96 -6.04 41.19
CA MET A 24 -16.80 -6.14 40.00
C MET A 24 -16.45 -5.07 38.94
N LEU A 25 -15.93 -3.91 39.33
CA LEU A 25 -15.49 -2.86 38.40
C LEU A 25 -14.12 -3.15 37.77
N ILE A 26 -13.26 -3.91 38.43
CA ILE A 26 -11.93 -4.28 37.90
C ILE A 26 -12.04 -5.41 36.87
N GLY A 27 -13.03 -6.30 37.00
CA GLY A 27 -13.28 -7.39 36.07
C GLY A 27 -13.80 -6.91 34.69
N PHE A 28 -14.59 -5.83 34.66
CA PHE A 28 -15.19 -5.31 33.42
C PHE A 28 -14.21 -4.54 32.53
N THR A 29 -13.18 -3.92 33.10
CA THR A 29 -12.17 -3.18 32.32
C THR A 29 -11.14 -4.07 31.65
N GLN A 30 -11.00 -5.32 32.05
CA GLN A 30 -10.05 -6.27 31.44
C GLN A 30 -10.61 -6.94 30.18
N VAL A 31 -11.93 -7.12 30.09
CA VAL A 31 -12.57 -7.80 28.94
C VAL A 31 -12.56 -6.90 27.69
N VAL A 32 -12.70 -5.58 27.86
CA VAL A 32 -12.70 -4.63 26.73
C VAL A 32 -11.30 -4.48 26.08
N ARG A 33 -10.22 -4.71 26.84
CA ARG A 33 -8.85 -4.63 26.31
C ARG A 33 -8.39 -5.85 25.50
N ALA A 34 -9.08 -6.98 25.63
CA ALA A 34 -8.72 -8.18 24.88
C ALA A 34 -9.22 -8.17 23.43
N GLU A 35 -10.30 -7.44 23.18
CA GLU A 35 -10.94 -7.40 21.85
C GLU A 35 -10.24 -6.44 20.87
N GLU A 36 -9.59 -5.39 21.36
CA GLU A 36 -8.81 -4.48 20.49
C GLU A 36 -7.47 -5.05 20.00
N ARG A 37 -6.96 -6.12 20.60
CA ARG A 37 -5.71 -6.76 20.15
C ARG A 37 -5.89 -7.72 18.98
N GLY A 38 -7.11 -8.15 18.68
CA GLY A 38 -7.40 -9.09 17.59
C GLY A 38 -7.44 -8.49 16.19
N PHE A 39 -7.54 -7.18 16.04
CA PHE A 39 -7.78 -6.51 14.74
C PHE A 39 -6.52 -6.05 14.01
N ARG A 40 -5.31 -6.13 14.60
CA ARG A 40 -4.09 -5.54 14.03
C ARG A 40 -3.19 -6.49 13.22
N HIS A 41 -3.60 -7.73 12.96
CA HIS A 41 -2.69 -8.73 12.35
C HIS A 41 -2.97 -9.05 10.88
N HIS A 42 -3.76 -8.24 10.17
CA HIS A 42 -4.09 -8.54 8.76
C HIS A 42 -3.34 -7.68 7.74
N GLU A 43 -2.48 -6.78 8.20
CA GLU A 43 -1.64 -5.95 7.35
C GLU A 43 -0.18 -6.05 7.77
N PHE A 44 0.73 -5.94 6.81
CA PHE A 44 2.16 -5.80 7.03
C PHE A 44 2.67 -4.57 6.28
N THR A 45 3.68 -3.91 6.82
CA THR A 45 4.37 -2.81 6.14
C THR A 45 5.53 -3.38 5.35
N ASP A 46 5.47 -3.24 4.04
CA ASP A 46 6.59 -3.59 3.16
C ASP A 46 7.58 -2.44 3.14
N SER A 47 8.73 -2.63 3.78
CA SER A 47 9.81 -1.64 3.86
C SER A 47 10.98 -1.96 2.93
N ARG A 48 10.88 -3.01 2.10
CA ARG A 48 11.93 -3.36 1.14
C ARG A 48 12.11 -2.25 0.12
N TYR A 49 13.33 -1.97 -0.23
CA TYR A 49 13.68 -0.98 -1.26
C TYR A 49 13.08 0.41 -0.99
N ASN A 50 13.02 0.83 0.27
CA ASN A 50 12.41 2.09 0.71
C ASN A 50 10.92 2.23 0.31
N HIS A 51 10.23 1.11 0.13
CA HIS A 51 8.85 1.10 -0.35
C HIS A 51 7.87 1.71 0.66
N SER A 52 7.94 1.31 1.93
CA SER A 52 7.15 1.84 3.07
C SER A 52 5.65 2.01 2.82
N HIS A 53 4.98 0.92 2.40
CA HIS A 53 3.54 0.86 2.24
C HIS A 53 2.96 -0.37 2.93
N SER A 54 1.75 -0.25 3.52
CA SER A 54 1.09 -1.36 4.20
C SER A 54 0.13 -2.10 3.27
N TYR A 55 0.17 -3.42 3.33
CA TYR A 55 -0.63 -4.32 2.53
C TYR A 55 -1.29 -5.39 3.37
N PRO A 56 -2.48 -5.89 2.98
CA PRO A 56 -3.06 -7.08 3.58
C PRO A 56 -2.12 -8.28 3.48
N VAL A 57 -2.01 -9.04 4.57
CA VAL A 57 -1.19 -10.25 4.63
C VAL A 57 -1.70 -11.30 3.65
N ARG A 58 -0.80 -11.98 2.93
CA ARG A 58 -1.16 -13.12 2.07
C ARG A 58 -1.81 -14.24 2.88
N GLY A 59 -2.82 -14.87 2.32
CA GLY A 59 -3.65 -15.85 3.02
C GLY A 59 -4.84 -15.23 3.75
N HIS A 60 -4.92 -13.90 3.89
CA HIS A 60 -6.10 -13.24 4.44
C HIS A 60 -7.28 -13.36 3.47
N TYR A 61 -8.50 -13.51 4.03
CA TYR A 61 -9.74 -13.62 3.26
C TYR A 61 -10.58 -12.36 3.42
N VAL A 62 -11.04 -11.82 2.29
CA VAL A 62 -11.95 -10.67 2.25
C VAL A 62 -13.29 -11.07 1.62
N ASN A 63 -14.37 -10.48 2.09
CA ASN A 63 -15.71 -10.74 1.54
C ASN A 63 -15.91 -10.09 0.16
N ALA A 64 -15.23 -8.99 -0.10
CA ALA A 64 -15.28 -8.27 -1.37
C ALA A 64 -13.92 -7.67 -1.71
N VAL A 65 -13.61 -7.59 -2.99
CA VAL A 65 -12.43 -6.86 -3.49
C VAL A 65 -12.79 -5.38 -3.63
N PRO A 66 -11.88 -4.43 -3.31
CA PRO A 66 -12.12 -3.00 -3.47
C PRO A 66 -12.62 -2.64 -4.86
N ARG A 67 -13.43 -1.59 -4.95
CA ARG A 67 -13.95 -1.09 -6.23
C ARG A 67 -12.80 -0.60 -7.12
N GLY A 68 -12.97 -0.71 -8.44
CA GLY A 68 -11.94 -0.30 -9.39
C GLY A 68 -10.81 -1.32 -9.58
N HIS A 69 -10.96 -2.54 -9.05
CA HIS A 69 -10.01 -3.62 -9.31
C HIS A 69 -9.97 -3.99 -10.79
N HIS A 70 -8.82 -4.42 -11.28
CA HIS A 70 -8.63 -4.97 -12.61
C HIS A 70 -8.69 -6.50 -12.56
N ALA A 71 -9.44 -7.11 -13.50
CA ALA A 71 -9.55 -8.56 -13.58
C ALA A 71 -8.57 -9.10 -14.63
N VAL A 72 -7.80 -10.13 -14.23
CA VAL A 72 -6.86 -10.83 -15.10
C VAL A 72 -7.16 -12.33 -15.03
N VAL A 73 -7.24 -12.99 -16.17
CA VAL A 73 -7.48 -14.44 -16.25
C VAL A 73 -6.17 -15.16 -16.54
N ASN A 74 -5.85 -16.17 -15.73
CA ASN A 74 -4.72 -17.06 -15.94
C ASN A 74 -5.09 -18.48 -15.53
N GLY A 75 -4.88 -19.45 -16.43
CA GLY A 75 -5.22 -20.85 -16.17
C GLY A 75 -6.69 -21.08 -15.78
N GLY A 76 -7.63 -20.32 -16.37
CA GLY A 76 -9.05 -20.39 -16.05
C GLY A 76 -9.45 -19.72 -14.73
N VAL A 77 -8.50 -19.22 -13.94
CA VAL A 77 -8.75 -18.48 -12.69
C VAL A 77 -8.79 -16.99 -12.97
N ARG A 78 -9.85 -16.33 -12.51
CA ARG A 78 -9.98 -14.87 -12.61
C ARG A 78 -9.41 -14.21 -11.36
N TYR A 79 -8.17 -13.76 -11.44
CA TYR A 79 -7.54 -12.92 -10.43
C TYR A 79 -8.09 -11.50 -10.48
N ARG A 80 -8.02 -10.79 -9.36
CA ARG A 80 -8.33 -9.36 -9.29
C ARG A 80 -7.13 -8.63 -8.70
N PHE A 81 -6.79 -7.52 -9.31
CA PHE A 81 -5.65 -6.68 -8.91
C PHE A 81 -6.15 -5.30 -8.49
N HIS A 82 -5.74 -4.83 -7.30
CA HIS A 82 -6.07 -3.49 -6.80
C HIS A 82 -4.98 -3.02 -5.85
N GLY A 83 -4.43 -1.82 -6.09
CA GLY A 83 -3.47 -1.16 -5.19
C GLY A 83 -2.23 -2.01 -4.85
N GLY A 84 -1.75 -2.86 -5.74
CA GLY A 84 -0.61 -3.77 -5.48
C GLY A 84 -1.01 -5.09 -4.82
N VAL A 85 -2.29 -5.29 -4.51
CA VAL A 85 -2.79 -6.53 -3.90
C VAL A 85 -3.47 -7.41 -4.93
N TRP A 86 -3.17 -8.69 -4.88
CA TRP A 86 -3.76 -9.71 -5.73
C TRP A 86 -4.75 -10.57 -4.96
N TYR A 87 -5.91 -10.78 -5.55
CA TYR A 87 -7.00 -11.54 -4.97
C TYR A 87 -7.40 -12.69 -5.89
N ARG A 88 -7.59 -13.87 -5.31
CA ARG A 88 -8.10 -15.06 -5.97
C ARG A 88 -9.48 -15.42 -5.42
N PRO A 89 -10.47 -15.80 -6.24
CA PRO A 89 -11.74 -16.32 -5.74
C PRO A 89 -11.53 -17.55 -4.85
N TYR A 90 -12.26 -17.61 -3.74
CA TYR A 90 -12.27 -18.74 -2.81
C TYR A 90 -13.68 -18.91 -2.24
N GLY A 91 -14.48 -19.78 -2.83
CA GLY A 91 -15.90 -19.90 -2.53
C GLY A 91 -16.63 -18.57 -2.72
N SER A 92 -17.33 -18.11 -1.70
CA SER A 92 -18.02 -16.80 -1.69
C SER A 92 -17.13 -15.61 -1.33
N ARG A 93 -15.84 -15.83 -1.07
CA ARG A 93 -14.86 -14.81 -0.63
C ARG A 93 -13.70 -14.72 -1.61
N PHE A 94 -12.72 -13.90 -1.25
CA PHE A 94 -11.46 -13.74 -1.98
C PHE A 94 -10.30 -13.93 -1.01
N ALA A 95 -9.29 -14.68 -1.43
CA ALA A 95 -8.03 -14.80 -0.72
C ALA A 95 -7.01 -13.81 -1.28
N VAL A 96 -6.28 -13.12 -0.40
CA VAL A 96 -5.08 -12.36 -0.76
C VAL A 96 -3.98 -13.37 -1.10
N VAL A 97 -3.39 -13.27 -2.29
CA VAL A 97 -2.44 -14.25 -2.80
C VAL A 97 -1.23 -13.59 -3.46
N ALA A 98 -0.14 -14.35 -3.58
CA ALA A 98 0.89 -14.02 -4.57
C ALA A 98 0.33 -14.31 -5.98
N PRO A 99 0.52 -13.40 -6.95
CA PRO A 99 0.12 -13.66 -8.33
C PRO A 99 1.03 -14.72 -8.97
N PRO A 100 0.52 -15.54 -9.87
CA PRO A 100 1.37 -16.36 -10.73
C PRO A 100 2.27 -15.50 -11.62
N PHE A 101 3.46 -16.00 -11.92
CA PHE A 101 4.33 -15.37 -12.90
C PHE A 101 3.70 -15.39 -14.29
N GLY A 102 4.03 -14.38 -15.10
CA GLY A 102 3.49 -14.20 -16.44
C GLY A 102 2.14 -13.47 -16.50
N LEU A 103 1.49 -13.16 -15.35
CA LEU A 103 0.30 -12.30 -15.36
C LEU A 103 0.67 -10.88 -15.79
N VAL A 104 -0.12 -10.30 -16.68
CA VAL A 104 0.07 -8.94 -17.19
C VAL A 104 -1.03 -8.04 -16.67
N VAL A 105 -0.64 -6.88 -16.11
CA VAL A 105 -1.53 -5.78 -15.74
C VAL A 105 -1.23 -4.55 -16.60
N PRO A 106 -2.23 -3.74 -16.94
CA PRO A 106 -2.01 -2.57 -17.80
C PRO A 106 -1.32 -1.41 -17.10
N PHE A 107 -1.21 -1.44 -15.78
CA PHE A 107 -0.63 -0.36 -14.96
C PHE A 107 0.00 -0.92 -13.70
N LEU A 108 0.98 -0.21 -13.16
CA LEU A 108 1.59 -0.49 -11.85
C LEU A 108 0.74 0.08 -10.71
N PRO A 109 0.88 -0.46 -9.46
CA PRO A 109 0.30 0.17 -8.28
C PRO A 109 0.87 1.58 -8.09
N LEU A 110 0.13 2.46 -7.40
CA LEU A 110 0.55 3.85 -7.12
C LEU A 110 1.89 3.93 -6.39
N TYR A 111 2.15 2.97 -5.52
CA TYR A 111 3.32 2.92 -4.64
C TYR A 111 4.30 1.84 -5.09
N TYR A 112 4.78 1.89 -6.33
CA TYR A 112 5.84 0.99 -6.78
C TYR A 112 7.22 1.62 -6.57
N THR A 113 8.23 0.78 -6.43
CA THR A 113 9.64 1.17 -6.43
C THR A 113 10.30 0.65 -7.69
N THR A 114 11.08 1.49 -8.37
CA THR A 114 11.88 1.07 -9.52
C THR A 114 13.23 0.53 -9.03
N LEU A 115 13.59 -0.65 -9.50
CA LEU A 115 14.85 -1.33 -9.23
C LEU A 115 15.58 -1.54 -10.54
N TRP A 116 16.90 -1.45 -10.50
CA TRP A 116 17.76 -1.71 -11.65
C TRP A 116 18.59 -2.97 -11.38
N VAL A 117 18.51 -3.94 -12.28
CA VAL A 117 19.29 -5.18 -12.20
C VAL A 117 19.92 -5.46 -13.56
N GLY A 118 21.23 -5.43 -13.64
CA GLY A 118 21.95 -5.62 -14.91
C GLY A 118 21.57 -4.59 -15.99
N GLY A 119 21.22 -3.35 -15.59
CA GLY A 119 20.80 -2.31 -16.52
C GLY A 119 19.34 -2.41 -16.99
N MET A 120 18.57 -3.38 -16.47
CA MET A 120 17.15 -3.57 -16.79
C MET A 120 16.26 -3.05 -15.65
N PRO A 121 15.20 -2.31 -15.95
CA PRO A 121 14.26 -1.85 -14.94
C PRO A 121 13.31 -2.96 -14.51
N TYR A 122 13.15 -3.11 -13.21
CA TYR A 122 12.11 -3.88 -12.56
C TYR A 122 11.28 -2.97 -11.66
N TYR A 123 10.03 -3.28 -11.50
CA TYR A 123 9.12 -2.53 -10.65
C TYR A 123 8.67 -3.42 -9.50
N TYR A 124 8.74 -2.91 -8.29
CA TYR A 124 8.46 -3.67 -7.07
C TYR A 124 7.31 -3.08 -6.29
N ALA A 125 6.38 -3.90 -5.88
CA ALA A 125 5.33 -3.56 -4.91
C ALA A 125 4.77 -4.82 -4.25
N ASN A 126 4.54 -4.80 -2.95
CA ASN A 126 3.90 -5.88 -2.20
C ASN A 126 4.54 -7.26 -2.44
N GLU A 127 5.87 -7.35 -2.36
CA GLU A 127 6.63 -8.58 -2.61
C GLU A 127 6.46 -9.17 -4.03
N VAL A 128 6.02 -8.36 -4.98
CA VAL A 128 5.86 -8.75 -6.39
C VAL A 128 6.77 -7.89 -7.26
N TYR A 129 7.44 -8.54 -8.21
CA TYR A 129 8.30 -7.89 -9.20
C TYR A 129 7.59 -7.88 -10.54
N TYR A 130 7.72 -6.78 -11.24
CA TYR A 130 7.15 -6.59 -12.57
C TYR A 130 8.22 -6.14 -13.54
N THR A 131 8.05 -6.51 -14.81
CA THR A 131 8.82 -5.95 -15.93
C THR A 131 7.85 -5.38 -16.96
N GLN A 132 8.29 -4.37 -17.70
CA GLN A 132 7.47 -3.76 -18.74
C GLN A 132 7.38 -4.69 -19.96
N THR A 133 6.19 -4.78 -20.55
CA THR A 133 5.90 -5.50 -21.79
C THR A 133 5.05 -4.65 -22.71
N THR A 134 4.83 -5.10 -23.94
CA THR A 134 3.93 -4.42 -24.92
C THR A 134 2.50 -4.27 -24.39
N GLY A 135 2.04 -5.21 -23.53
CA GLY A 135 0.68 -5.20 -22.96
C GLY A 135 0.54 -4.55 -21.59
N GLY A 136 1.61 -3.99 -21.05
CA GLY A 136 1.64 -3.43 -19.69
C GLY A 136 2.81 -3.97 -18.87
N TYR A 137 2.53 -4.46 -17.66
CA TYR A 137 3.54 -4.92 -16.73
C TYR A 137 3.29 -6.39 -16.37
N MET A 138 4.28 -7.21 -16.62
CA MET A 138 4.23 -8.66 -16.37
C MET A 138 4.84 -8.99 -15.02
N VAL A 139 4.15 -9.82 -14.24
CA VAL A 139 4.65 -10.40 -13.00
C VAL A 139 5.80 -11.36 -13.31
N VAL A 140 6.94 -11.14 -12.68
CA VAL A 140 8.16 -11.94 -12.86
C VAL A 140 8.71 -12.44 -11.53
N GLU A 141 9.62 -13.40 -11.59
CA GLU A 141 10.40 -13.81 -10.42
C GLU A 141 11.26 -12.67 -9.91
N SER A 142 11.69 -12.77 -8.64
CA SER A 142 12.69 -11.86 -8.10
C SER A 142 13.95 -11.86 -8.99
N PRO A 143 14.38 -10.71 -9.49
CA PRO A 143 15.57 -10.65 -10.33
C PRO A 143 16.79 -11.09 -9.55
N LYS A 144 17.69 -11.78 -10.24
CA LYS A 144 18.99 -12.23 -9.67
C LYS A 144 20.06 -11.23 -10.08
N GLY A 145 20.86 -10.78 -9.14
CA GLY A 145 21.97 -9.84 -9.37
C GLY A 145 21.99 -8.70 -8.37
N GLU A 146 22.95 -7.80 -8.55
CA GLU A 146 23.02 -6.58 -7.76
C GLU A 146 21.81 -5.68 -8.07
N ILE A 147 21.07 -5.35 -7.03
CA ILE A 147 19.89 -4.48 -7.13
C ILE A 147 20.34 -3.06 -6.83
N LEU A 148 20.32 -2.22 -7.85
CA LEU A 148 20.50 -0.79 -7.71
C LEU A 148 19.11 -0.16 -7.61
N GLN A 149 18.86 0.58 -6.54
CA GLN A 149 17.72 1.47 -6.50
C GLN A 149 18.03 2.70 -7.33
N ALA A 150 17.06 3.17 -8.12
CA ALA A 150 17.16 4.52 -8.65
C ALA A 150 17.36 5.45 -7.45
N PRO A 151 18.37 6.35 -7.48
CA PRO A 151 18.55 7.32 -6.42
C PRO A 151 17.19 8.01 -6.19
N PRO A 152 16.75 8.19 -4.93
CA PRO A 152 15.53 8.92 -4.66
C PRO A 152 15.67 10.26 -5.41
N SER A 153 14.78 10.52 -6.35
CA SER A 153 14.71 11.83 -6.95
C SER A 153 14.51 12.79 -5.79
N GLU A 154 15.44 13.71 -5.55
CA GLU A 154 15.45 14.61 -4.39
C GLU A 154 14.18 15.47 -4.30
N GLU A 155 13.38 15.46 -5.34
CA GLU A 155 12.08 16.13 -5.38
C GLU A 155 10.96 15.14 -5.71
N LYS A 156 10.28 14.67 -4.67
CA LYS A 156 9.05 13.89 -4.81
C LYS A 156 7.93 14.79 -5.34
N MET A 157 7.35 14.38 -6.46
CA MET A 157 6.16 15.02 -7.00
C MET A 157 4.93 14.52 -6.22
N PHE A 158 4.27 15.40 -5.49
CA PHE A 158 3.03 15.09 -4.79
C PHE A 158 1.83 15.38 -5.69
N ILE A 159 1.01 14.38 -5.95
CA ILE A 159 -0.09 14.42 -6.91
C ILE A 159 -1.41 14.18 -6.17
N TYR A 160 -2.29 15.19 -6.17
CA TYR A 160 -3.57 15.16 -5.47
C TYR A 160 -4.74 15.21 -6.47
N PRO A 161 -5.64 14.20 -6.48
CA PRO A 161 -6.82 14.22 -7.35
C PRO A 161 -7.79 15.32 -6.91
N ARG A 162 -8.25 16.17 -7.84
CA ARG A 162 -9.22 17.25 -7.58
C ARG A 162 -10.67 16.87 -7.92
N LYS A 163 -10.87 15.78 -8.67
CA LYS A 163 -12.17 15.39 -9.21
C LYS A 163 -12.63 14.01 -8.73
N GLY A 164 -12.09 13.53 -7.60
CA GLY A 164 -12.46 12.21 -7.07
C GLY A 164 -12.04 11.03 -7.96
N GLN A 165 -10.94 11.19 -8.72
CA GLN A 165 -10.42 10.13 -9.59
C GLN A 165 -10.14 8.85 -8.78
N SER A 166 -10.65 7.71 -9.26
CA SER A 166 -10.40 6.40 -8.66
C SER A 166 -8.91 6.04 -8.74
N GLU A 167 -8.43 5.13 -7.89
CA GLU A 167 -7.04 4.65 -7.94
C GLU A 167 -6.66 4.10 -9.33
N LYS A 168 -7.57 3.38 -9.98
CA LYS A 168 -7.38 2.90 -11.34
C LYS A 168 -7.16 4.06 -12.31
N GLN A 169 -7.98 5.08 -12.22
CA GLN A 169 -7.86 6.26 -13.07
C GLN A 169 -6.57 7.02 -12.78
N GLN A 170 -6.22 7.20 -11.49
CA GLN A 170 -4.98 7.85 -11.10
C GLN A 170 -3.73 7.11 -11.63
N SER A 171 -3.73 5.78 -11.56
CA SER A 171 -2.63 4.96 -12.08
C SER A 171 -2.52 5.09 -13.61
N ASN A 172 -3.65 5.06 -14.30
CA ASN A 172 -3.70 5.19 -15.75
C ASN A 172 -3.27 6.58 -16.22
N ASP A 173 -3.78 7.63 -15.57
CA ASP A 173 -3.43 9.03 -15.88
C ASP A 173 -1.94 9.29 -15.64
N ARG A 174 -1.39 8.75 -14.55
CA ARG A 174 0.05 8.84 -14.26
C ARG A 174 0.89 8.16 -15.34
N TYR A 175 0.50 6.96 -15.76
CA TYR A 175 1.20 6.22 -16.82
C TYR A 175 1.17 6.95 -18.14
N GLU A 176 0.01 7.43 -18.57
CA GLU A 176 -0.14 8.16 -19.82
C GLU A 176 0.63 9.50 -19.80
N CYS A 177 0.57 10.22 -18.66
CA CYS A 177 1.34 11.45 -18.49
C CYS A 177 2.86 11.19 -18.45
N HIS A 178 3.30 10.06 -17.88
CA HIS A 178 4.70 9.65 -17.93
C HIS A 178 5.15 9.43 -19.38
N ARG A 179 4.40 8.64 -20.14
CA ARG A 179 4.73 8.40 -21.56
C ARG A 179 4.80 9.72 -22.34
N TRP A 180 3.80 10.57 -22.18
CA TRP A 180 3.77 11.85 -22.85
C TRP A 180 4.95 12.73 -22.44
N ALA A 181 5.30 12.80 -21.14
CA ALA A 181 6.44 13.56 -20.67
C ALA A 181 7.78 13.05 -21.21
N VAL A 182 7.94 11.71 -21.30
CA VAL A 182 9.12 11.09 -21.96
C VAL A 182 9.20 11.48 -23.43
N ASP A 183 8.09 11.40 -24.16
CA ASP A 183 8.03 11.78 -25.57
C ASP A 183 8.39 13.26 -25.77
N GLN A 184 7.95 14.16 -24.90
CA GLN A 184 8.23 15.59 -25.00
C GLN A 184 9.66 15.96 -24.62
N THR A 185 10.25 15.28 -23.65
CA THR A 185 11.56 15.66 -23.09
C THR A 185 12.72 14.78 -23.57
N HIS A 186 12.42 13.67 -24.21
CA HIS A 186 13.38 12.63 -24.56
C HIS A 186 14.22 12.19 -23.35
N PHE A 187 13.62 12.24 -22.16
CA PHE A 187 14.22 11.81 -20.92
C PHE A 187 13.25 10.92 -20.14
N ASP A 188 13.69 9.69 -19.89
CA ASP A 188 12.95 8.73 -19.08
C ASP A 188 13.67 8.56 -17.74
N PRO A 189 13.10 9.11 -16.62
CA PRO A 189 13.71 8.99 -15.30
C PRO A 189 13.70 7.54 -14.77
N THR A 190 12.97 6.64 -15.42
CA THR A 190 12.94 5.21 -15.05
C THR A 190 14.07 4.42 -15.70
N GLN A 191 14.85 5.05 -16.59
CA GLN A 191 16.00 4.45 -17.25
C GLN A 191 17.31 5.06 -16.76
N PRO A 192 18.43 4.31 -16.81
CA PRO A 192 19.72 4.90 -16.54
C PRO A 192 19.96 6.08 -17.50
N PRO A 193 20.62 7.15 -17.06
CA PRO A 193 20.82 8.34 -17.89
C PRO A 193 21.60 8.05 -19.20
N GLY A 194 22.09 6.86 -19.41
CA GLY A 194 22.74 6.43 -20.65
C GLY A 194 23.95 7.32 -20.97
N SER A 195 23.97 7.86 -22.20
CA SER A 195 25.00 8.78 -22.67
C SER A 195 24.74 10.25 -22.33
N VAL A 196 23.72 10.56 -21.48
CA VAL A 196 23.43 11.94 -21.08
C VAL A 196 24.52 12.39 -20.10
N PRO A 197 25.23 13.50 -20.37
CA PRO A 197 26.21 14.04 -19.43
C PRO A 197 25.55 14.35 -18.08
N GLU A 198 26.22 14.02 -16.96
CA GLU A 198 25.71 14.21 -15.61
C GLU A 198 25.21 15.65 -15.34
N ALA A 199 25.92 16.64 -15.88
CA ALA A 199 25.53 18.05 -15.80
C ALA A 199 24.18 18.37 -16.49
N GLN A 200 23.71 17.53 -17.42
CA GLN A 200 22.43 17.71 -18.11
C GLN A 200 21.30 16.90 -17.51
N VAL A 201 21.61 15.90 -16.71
CA VAL A 201 20.60 15.00 -16.10
C VAL A 201 19.63 15.81 -15.25
N SER A 202 20.13 16.68 -14.37
CA SER A 202 19.29 17.52 -13.50
C SER A 202 18.33 18.41 -14.29
N GLN A 203 18.80 19.02 -15.39
CA GLN A 203 17.96 19.87 -16.23
C GLN A 203 16.88 19.03 -16.94
N LYS A 204 17.26 17.93 -17.55
CA LYS A 204 16.31 17.01 -18.22
C LYS A 204 15.28 16.44 -17.24
N GLN A 205 15.69 16.14 -16.02
CA GLN A 205 14.79 15.71 -14.96
C GLN A 205 13.80 16.81 -14.56
N ALA A 206 14.25 18.07 -14.48
CA ALA A 206 13.37 19.21 -14.22
C ALA A 206 12.37 19.42 -15.36
N ASP A 207 12.81 19.29 -16.61
CA ASP A 207 11.94 19.39 -17.80
C ASP A 207 10.89 18.29 -17.81
N TYR A 208 11.30 17.04 -17.53
CA TYR A 208 10.37 15.91 -17.40
C TYR A 208 9.32 16.18 -16.31
N ARG A 209 9.73 16.66 -15.14
CA ARG A 209 8.77 16.98 -14.05
C ARG A 209 7.78 18.05 -14.45
N ARG A 210 8.22 19.09 -15.16
CA ARG A 210 7.32 20.15 -15.67
C ARG A 210 6.32 19.59 -16.67
N ALA A 211 6.75 18.74 -17.59
CA ALA A 211 5.88 18.10 -18.55
C ALA A 211 4.87 17.17 -17.87
N MET A 212 5.35 16.32 -16.97
CA MET A 212 4.52 15.42 -16.18
C MET A 212 3.46 16.18 -15.37
N GLY A 213 3.87 17.26 -14.70
CA GLY A 213 2.99 18.14 -13.92
C GLY A 213 1.92 18.81 -14.78
N ALA A 214 2.28 19.34 -15.95
CA ALA A 214 1.35 19.97 -16.88
C ALA A 214 0.28 18.98 -17.39
N CYS A 215 0.69 17.75 -17.74
CA CYS A 215 -0.24 16.72 -18.16
C CYS A 215 -1.23 16.32 -17.04
N LEU A 216 -0.73 16.14 -15.82
CA LEU A 216 -1.57 15.78 -14.68
C LEU A 216 -2.52 16.92 -14.28
N ASP A 217 -2.06 18.16 -14.33
CA ASP A 217 -2.91 19.33 -14.05
C ASP A 217 -4.09 19.41 -15.03
N ALA A 218 -3.83 19.22 -16.33
CA ALA A 218 -4.85 19.16 -17.36
C ALA A 218 -5.90 18.04 -17.12
N ARG A 219 -5.48 16.94 -16.46
CA ARG A 219 -6.37 15.83 -16.07
C ARG A 219 -7.06 16.03 -14.73
N GLY A 220 -6.85 17.16 -14.08
CA GLY A 220 -7.54 17.52 -12.83
C GLY A 220 -6.82 17.04 -11.57
N TYR A 221 -5.51 17.05 -11.58
CA TYR A 221 -4.67 16.85 -10.39
C TYR A 221 -4.06 18.18 -9.94
N THR A 222 -3.75 18.27 -8.66
CA THR A 222 -2.82 19.27 -8.13
C THR A 222 -1.46 18.61 -7.98
N VAL A 223 -0.42 19.20 -8.56
CA VAL A 223 0.96 18.70 -8.49
C VAL A 223 1.80 19.71 -7.70
N LYS A 224 2.54 19.22 -6.70
CA LYS A 224 3.43 20.00 -5.85
C LYS A 224 4.78 19.33 -5.76
#